data_56cc2ee5bfaa3a15fb744627e3240b3c
#
_entry.id   56cc2ee5bfaa3a15fb744627e3240b3c
#
_cell.length_a   1.000
_cell.length_b   1.000
_cell.length_c   1.000
_cell.angle_alpha   90.00
_cell.angle_beta   90.00
_cell.angle_gamma   90.00
#
_symmetry.space_group_name_H-M   'P 1'
#
loop_
_entity.id
_entity.type
_entity.pdbx_description
1 polymer ?
#
loop_
_entity_poly.entity_id
_entity_poly.type
_entity_poly.pdbx_seq_one_letter_code
_entity_poly.pdbx_strand_id
1 'polypeptide(L)'
;MKLSLGPLQYFWPRERTLAFYREAADWPVEVVYLGETVCSKRRELGTRDWIALAETLKAAGKEVVLSSLALVEAESELNAVQRMLDHGGFLIEANDLTAVQLCRERGMPFVAGPSLNLYNHRTLELLVADGLRRWVPGVEQGLQQVDDLLAAYACQGHALPEVEVIAWGRLPLSYSARCFTARAFDV
;
A
#
# COMPACT_ATOMS: atom_id res chain seq x y z
N MET A 1 7.49 15.20 -11.16
CA MET A 1 7.55 14.57 -9.81
C MET A 1 6.15 14.71 -9.23
N LYS A 2 5.59 13.63 -8.65
CA LYS A 2 4.29 13.66 -7.97
C LYS A 2 4.51 13.59 -6.47
N LEU A 3 3.60 14.17 -5.69
CA LEU A 3 3.54 14.02 -4.24
C LEU A 3 2.43 13.03 -3.89
N SER A 4 2.75 12.13 -2.97
CA SER A 4 1.81 11.12 -2.47
C SER A 4 1.58 11.30 -0.98
N LEU A 5 0.34 11.10 -0.55
CA LEU A 5 -0.02 10.93 0.86
C LEU A 5 -0.09 9.43 1.15
N GLY A 6 0.83 8.94 1.98
CA GLY A 6 0.85 7.54 2.41
C GLY A 6 -0.35 7.16 3.30
N PRO A 7 -0.58 5.86 3.51
CA PRO A 7 -1.68 5.40 4.36
C PRO A 7 -1.49 5.83 5.82
N LEU A 8 -2.58 6.08 6.52
CA LEU A 8 -2.55 6.46 7.93
C LEU A 8 -2.15 5.26 8.78
N GLN A 9 -0.95 5.34 9.39
CA GLN A 9 -0.40 4.25 10.20
C GLN A 9 -0.78 4.32 11.69
N TYR A 10 -1.42 5.41 12.13
CA TYR A 10 -1.84 5.60 13.52
C TYR A 10 -3.29 5.24 13.72
N PHE A 11 -3.60 4.75 14.92
CA PHE A 11 -4.98 4.56 15.34
C PHE A 11 -5.61 5.92 15.62
N TRP A 12 -6.59 6.28 14.78
CA TRP A 12 -7.46 7.44 15.00
C TRP A 12 -8.92 6.99 15.03
N PRO A 13 -9.77 7.67 15.80
CA PRO A 13 -11.20 7.43 15.76
C PRO A 13 -11.77 7.67 14.35
N ARG A 14 -12.82 6.95 14.02
CA ARG A 14 -13.51 6.99 12.71
C ARG A 14 -13.69 8.42 12.18
N GLU A 15 -14.31 9.29 12.98
CA GLU A 15 -14.65 10.65 12.56
C GLU A 15 -13.41 11.48 12.21
N ARG A 16 -12.34 11.32 12.98
CA ARG A 16 -11.07 12.00 12.71
C ARG A 16 -10.43 11.52 11.41
N THR A 17 -10.46 10.21 11.17
CA THR A 17 -9.91 9.63 9.94
C THR A 17 -10.70 10.10 8.71
N LEU A 18 -12.03 10.10 8.80
CA LEU A 18 -12.89 10.60 7.72
C LEU A 18 -12.67 12.09 7.45
N ALA A 19 -12.57 12.91 8.49
CA ALA A 19 -12.31 14.34 8.37
C ALA A 19 -10.95 14.62 7.68
N PHE A 20 -9.90 13.91 8.11
CA PHE A 20 -8.55 14.01 7.55
C PHE A 20 -8.52 13.74 6.05
N TYR A 21 -9.11 12.65 5.60
CA TYR A 21 -9.11 12.32 4.17
C TYR A 21 -10.03 13.22 3.33
N ARG A 22 -11.09 13.77 3.91
CA ARG A 22 -11.90 14.79 3.23
C ARG A 22 -11.10 16.07 3.03
N GLU A 23 -10.34 16.50 4.04
CA GLU A 23 -9.45 17.65 3.93
C GLU A 23 -8.32 17.41 2.91
N ALA A 24 -7.79 16.18 2.85
CA ALA A 24 -6.75 15.78 1.90
C ALA A 24 -7.21 15.89 0.42
N ALA A 25 -8.51 15.94 0.15
CA ALA A 25 -9.03 16.18 -1.19
C ALA A 25 -8.57 17.55 -1.77
N ASP A 26 -8.38 18.55 -0.92
CA ASP A 26 -7.96 19.90 -1.29
C ASP A 26 -6.42 20.09 -1.22
N TRP A 27 -5.67 19.10 -0.73
CA TRP A 27 -4.22 19.23 -0.59
C TRP A 27 -3.49 19.11 -1.94
N PRO A 28 -2.32 19.74 -2.08
CA PRO A 28 -1.52 19.67 -3.30
C PRO A 28 -0.76 18.34 -3.43
N VAL A 29 -1.45 17.23 -3.27
CA VAL A 29 -0.95 15.87 -3.48
C VAL A 29 -1.70 15.24 -4.65
N GLU A 30 -1.01 14.50 -5.49
CA GLU A 30 -1.61 13.85 -6.65
C GLU A 30 -2.09 12.43 -6.35
N VAL A 31 -1.43 11.74 -5.42
CA VAL A 31 -1.72 10.35 -5.07
C VAL A 31 -2.11 10.25 -3.60
N VAL A 32 -3.14 9.49 -3.29
CA VAL A 32 -3.57 9.24 -1.91
C VAL A 32 -3.74 7.74 -1.67
N TYR A 33 -3.04 7.24 -0.66
CA TYR A 33 -3.15 5.86 -0.21
C TYR A 33 -4.17 5.76 0.92
N LEU A 34 -5.07 4.79 0.83
CA LEU A 34 -6.15 4.55 1.77
C LEU A 34 -6.17 3.10 2.23
N GLY A 35 -6.32 2.86 3.49
CA GLY A 35 -6.50 1.51 4.02
C GLY A 35 -5.84 1.31 5.37
N GLU A 36 -6.10 0.17 5.98
CA GLU A 36 -5.41 -0.27 7.19
C GLU A 36 -4.22 -1.16 6.80
N THR A 37 -3.02 -0.70 7.08
CA THR A 37 -1.78 -1.42 6.75
C THR A 37 -1.16 -2.13 7.96
N VAL A 38 -1.53 -1.73 9.18
CA VAL A 38 -0.82 -2.11 10.41
C VAL A 38 -1.50 -3.24 11.16
N CYS A 39 -2.81 -3.15 11.36
CA CYS A 39 -3.49 -4.05 12.28
C CYS A 39 -4.96 -4.30 11.92
N SER A 40 -5.30 -5.54 11.63
CA SER A 40 -6.68 -5.97 11.28
C SER A 40 -7.69 -5.77 12.42
N LYS A 41 -7.23 -5.57 13.64
CA LYS A 41 -8.09 -5.30 14.81
C LYS A 41 -8.52 -3.85 14.91
N ARG A 42 -7.96 -2.95 14.13
CA ARG A 42 -8.42 -1.57 13.99
C ARG A 42 -9.64 -1.53 13.09
N ARG A 43 -10.83 -1.60 13.69
CA ARG A 43 -12.13 -1.76 12.98
C ARG A 43 -12.92 -0.46 12.87
N GLU A 44 -12.29 0.68 13.03
CA GLU A 44 -12.94 2.00 12.93
C GLU A 44 -13.55 2.25 11.54
N LEU A 45 -12.86 1.82 10.48
CA LEU A 45 -13.34 1.84 9.11
C LEU A 45 -13.29 0.44 8.49
N GLY A 46 -14.40 0.05 7.86
CA GLY A 46 -14.44 -1.17 7.06
C GLY A 46 -14.10 -0.92 5.60
N THR A 47 -13.99 -2.00 4.80
CA THR A 47 -13.69 -1.91 3.36
C THR A 47 -14.66 -0.98 2.62
N ARG A 48 -15.94 -0.98 2.98
CA ARG A 48 -16.95 -0.07 2.36
C ARG A 48 -16.65 1.41 2.62
N ASP A 49 -16.17 1.74 3.82
CA ASP A 49 -15.82 3.11 4.17
C ASP A 49 -14.60 3.58 3.39
N TRP A 50 -13.58 2.72 3.27
CA TRP A 50 -12.40 3.00 2.47
C TRP A 50 -12.73 3.21 1.00
N ILE A 51 -13.62 2.39 0.43
CA ILE A 51 -14.08 2.54 -0.96
C ILE A 51 -14.85 3.86 -1.13
N ALA A 52 -15.74 4.22 -0.20
CA ALA A 52 -16.49 5.48 -0.29
C ALA A 52 -15.56 6.72 -0.23
N LEU A 53 -14.53 6.68 0.62
CA LEU A 53 -13.48 7.70 0.64
C LEU A 53 -12.68 7.74 -0.67
N ALA A 54 -12.35 6.58 -1.21
CA ALA A 54 -11.63 6.45 -2.46
C ALA A 54 -12.39 7.10 -3.63
N GLU A 55 -13.69 6.85 -3.72
CA GLU A 55 -14.54 7.48 -4.75
C GLU A 55 -14.62 9.00 -4.56
N THR A 56 -14.69 9.47 -3.31
CA THR A 56 -14.69 10.92 -3.02
C THR A 56 -13.39 11.58 -3.47
N LEU A 57 -12.23 11.00 -3.14
CA LEU A 57 -10.92 11.52 -3.53
C LEU A 57 -10.69 11.43 -5.04
N LYS A 58 -11.15 10.36 -5.69
CA LYS A 58 -11.11 10.21 -7.14
C LYS A 58 -11.95 11.29 -7.84
N ALA A 59 -13.14 11.59 -7.30
CA ALA A 59 -13.98 12.67 -7.82
C ALA A 59 -13.33 14.07 -7.66
N ALA A 60 -12.46 14.24 -6.64
CA ALA A 60 -11.61 15.41 -6.44
C ALA A 60 -10.35 15.42 -7.33
N GLY A 61 -10.20 14.45 -8.25
CA GLY A 61 -9.10 14.39 -9.21
C GLY A 61 -7.83 13.72 -8.68
N LYS A 62 -7.87 13.04 -7.53
CA LYS A 62 -6.72 12.29 -6.98
C LYS A 62 -6.58 10.92 -7.63
N GLU A 63 -5.35 10.47 -7.85
CA GLU A 63 -5.05 9.05 -8.03
C GLU A 63 -5.18 8.37 -6.66
N VAL A 64 -6.00 7.35 -6.55
CA VAL A 64 -6.23 6.66 -5.28
C VAL A 64 -5.69 5.24 -5.35
N VAL A 65 -4.98 4.84 -4.30
CA VAL A 65 -4.43 3.50 -4.10
C VAL A 65 -5.02 2.93 -2.80
N LEU A 66 -5.59 1.72 -2.86
CA LEU A 66 -6.10 1.03 -1.68
C LEU A 66 -4.99 0.13 -1.11
N SER A 67 -4.62 0.37 0.14
CA SER A 67 -3.53 -0.34 0.81
C SER A 67 -4.03 -1.60 1.52
N SER A 68 -3.34 -2.72 1.32
CA SER A 68 -3.57 -3.96 2.06
C SER A 68 -2.78 -3.98 3.37
N LEU A 69 -3.14 -4.88 4.28
CA LEU A 69 -2.36 -5.18 5.48
C LEU A 69 -0.94 -5.66 5.12
N ALA A 70 0.03 -5.31 5.97
CA ALA A 70 1.40 -5.81 5.87
C ALA A 70 1.54 -7.27 6.33
N LEU A 71 0.59 -7.76 7.12
CA LEU A 71 0.49 -9.16 7.56
C LEU A 71 -0.94 -9.64 7.36
N VAL A 72 -1.12 -10.68 6.56
CA VAL A 72 -2.39 -11.35 6.33
C VAL A 72 -2.34 -12.73 6.97
N GLU A 73 -3.08 -12.92 8.06
CA GLU A 73 -3.03 -14.15 8.87
C GLU A 73 -4.39 -14.88 8.90
N ALA A 74 -5.47 -14.21 8.58
CA ALA A 74 -6.82 -14.74 8.71
C ALA A 74 -7.63 -14.64 7.43
N GLU A 75 -8.57 -15.58 7.25
CA GLU A 75 -9.50 -15.59 6.11
C GLU A 75 -10.31 -14.29 5.96
N SER A 76 -10.66 -13.65 7.08
CA SER A 76 -11.38 -12.37 7.06
C SER A 76 -10.56 -11.23 6.47
N GLU A 77 -9.23 -11.26 6.62
CA GLU A 77 -8.29 -10.29 6.08
C GLU A 77 -8.09 -10.53 4.58
N LEU A 78 -7.95 -11.81 4.18
CA LEU A 78 -7.95 -12.23 2.79
C LEU A 78 -9.21 -11.74 2.06
N ASN A 79 -10.38 -11.98 2.66
CA ASN A 79 -11.66 -11.52 2.12
C ASN A 79 -11.76 -9.98 2.02
N ALA A 80 -11.04 -9.23 2.87
CA ALA A 80 -11.00 -7.77 2.76
C ALA A 80 -10.25 -7.33 1.49
N VAL A 81 -9.10 -7.93 1.20
CA VAL A 81 -8.35 -7.69 -0.05
C VAL A 81 -9.18 -8.08 -1.28
N GLN A 82 -9.84 -9.24 -1.23
CA GLN A 82 -10.72 -9.67 -2.31
C GLN A 82 -11.83 -8.66 -2.60
N ARG A 83 -12.49 -8.12 -1.57
CA ARG A 83 -13.53 -7.09 -1.74
C ARG A 83 -13.00 -5.78 -2.33
N MET A 84 -11.77 -5.38 -2.02
CA MET A 84 -11.13 -4.22 -2.65
C MET A 84 -10.92 -4.46 -4.16
N LEU A 85 -10.43 -5.64 -4.52
CA LEU A 85 -10.22 -6.05 -5.90
C LEU A 85 -11.53 -6.21 -6.67
N ASP A 86 -12.57 -6.79 -6.07
CA ASP A 86 -13.88 -7.01 -6.69
C ASP A 86 -14.60 -5.68 -6.99
N HIS A 87 -14.36 -4.64 -6.19
CA HIS A 87 -14.87 -3.30 -6.50
C HIS A 87 -14.24 -2.77 -7.79
N GLY A 88 -12.95 -3.00 -8.00
CA GLY A 88 -12.21 -2.50 -9.16
C GLY A 88 -12.02 -0.98 -9.16
N GLY A 89 -11.39 -0.47 -10.20
CA GLY A 89 -11.26 0.97 -10.42
C GLY A 89 -10.19 1.70 -9.61
N PHE A 90 -9.46 0.99 -8.72
CA PHE A 90 -8.34 1.51 -7.93
C PHE A 90 -7.15 0.56 -8.03
N LEU A 91 -5.93 1.11 -7.96
CA LEU A 91 -4.74 0.31 -7.71
C LEU A 91 -4.75 -0.23 -6.28
N ILE A 92 -4.18 -1.40 -6.09
CA ILE A 92 -3.94 -1.97 -4.77
C ILE A 92 -2.46 -1.81 -4.42
N GLU A 93 -2.16 -1.26 -3.24
CA GLU A 93 -0.85 -1.39 -2.64
C GLU A 93 -0.79 -2.75 -1.94
N ALA A 94 -0.02 -3.65 -2.54
CA ALA A 94 0.24 -4.96 -1.98
C ALA A 94 1.35 -4.86 -0.95
N ASN A 95 1.02 -5.06 0.31
CA ASN A 95 1.95 -5.08 1.43
C ASN A 95 2.28 -6.49 1.93
N ASP A 96 1.58 -7.51 1.39
CA ASP A 96 1.76 -8.94 1.62
C ASP A 96 1.69 -9.67 0.27
N LEU A 97 2.41 -10.80 0.14
CA LEU A 97 2.42 -11.61 -1.09
C LEU A 97 1.04 -12.16 -1.46
N THR A 98 0.15 -12.31 -0.49
CA THR A 98 -1.25 -12.68 -0.74
C THR A 98 -1.95 -11.67 -1.64
N ALA A 99 -1.74 -10.36 -1.38
CA ALA A 99 -2.31 -9.31 -2.21
C ALA A 99 -1.70 -9.32 -3.63
N VAL A 100 -0.40 -9.58 -3.76
CA VAL A 100 0.27 -9.77 -5.06
C VAL A 100 -0.37 -10.90 -5.84
N GLN A 101 -0.52 -12.08 -5.20
CA GLN A 101 -1.11 -13.26 -5.84
C GLN A 101 -2.55 -12.99 -6.31
N LEU A 102 -3.37 -12.34 -5.48
CA LEU A 102 -4.75 -12.01 -5.83
C LEU A 102 -4.85 -10.99 -6.99
N CYS A 103 -3.93 -10.01 -7.05
CA CYS A 103 -3.84 -9.08 -8.19
C CYS A 103 -3.46 -9.83 -9.46
N ARG A 104 -2.44 -10.70 -9.40
CA ARG A 104 -1.98 -11.53 -10.51
C ARG A 104 -3.10 -12.41 -11.08
N GLU A 105 -3.83 -13.13 -10.21
CA GLU A 105 -4.94 -14.01 -10.62
C GLU A 105 -6.04 -13.26 -11.38
N ARG A 106 -6.24 -11.99 -11.10
CA ARG A 106 -7.21 -11.12 -11.76
C ARG A 106 -6.64 -10.31 -12.93
N GLY A 107 -5.34 -10.42 -13.20
CA GLY A 107 -4.65 -9.59 -14.19
C GLY A 107 -4.69 -8.10 -13.88
N MET A 108 -4.75 -7.73 -12.59
CA MET A 108 -4.82 -6.35 -12.13
C MET A 108 -3.43 -5.82 -11.80
N PRO A 109 -3.08 -4.61 -12.25
CA PRO A 109 -1.82 -3.98 -11.85
C PRO A 109 -1.86 -3.60 -10.37
N PHE A 110 -0.67 -3.58 -9.73
CA PHE A 110 -0.54 -3.24 -8.32
C PHE A 110 0.68 -2.37 -8.02
N VAL A 111 0.70 -1.80 -6.83
CA VAL A 111 1.84 -1.11 -6.22
C VAL A 111 2.50 -2.09 -5.25
N ALA A 112 3.80 -2.32 -5.36
CA ALA A 112 4.55 -3.07 -4.36
C ALA A 112 4.87 -2.15 -3.18
N GLY A 113 4.23 -2.38 -2.05
CA GLY A 113 4.47 -1.62 -0.82
C GLY A 113 5.80 -1.97 -0.16
N PRO A 114 6.27 -1.13 0.80
CA PRO A 114 7.59 -1.26 1.41
C PRO A 114 7.76 -2.55 2.21
N SER A 115 6.68 -3.16 2.68
CA SER A 115 6.72 -4.41 3.47
C SER A 115 6.94 -5.68 2.64
N LEU A 116 6.90 -5.60 1.30
CA LEU A 116 7.25 -6.75 0.44
C LEU A 116 8.74 -7.06 0.41
N ASN A 117 9.58 -6.23 1.01
CA ASN A 117 11.03 -6.46 1.15
C ASN A 117 11.71 -6.76 -0.19
N LEU A 118 11.47 -5.91 -1.20
CA LEU A 118 12.12 -6.03 -2.50
C LEU A 118 13.53 -5.41 -2.45
N TYR A 119 14.57 -6.25 -2.45
CA TYR A 119 15.97 -5.81 -2.29
C TYR A 119 16.87 -6.15 -3.48
N ASN A 120 16.37 -6.79 -4.53
CA ASN A 120 17.17 -7.15 -5.69
C ASN A 120 16.36 -7.15 -7.00
N HIS A 121 17.06 -7.00 -8.12
CA HIS A 121 16.46 -6.91 -9.45
C HIS A 121 15.72 -8.21 -9.88
N ARG A 122 16.11 -9.37 -9.37
CA ARG A 122 15.43 -10.64 -9.69
C ARG A 122 14.02 -10.70 -9.08
N THR A 123 13.89 -10.23 -7.84
CA THR A 123 12.57 -10.08 -7.21
C THR A 123 11.74 -9.03 -7.95
N LEU A 124 12.36 -7.91 -8.38
CA LEU A 124 11.67 -6.90 -9.17
C LEU A 124 11.14 -7.48 -10.49
N GLU A 125 11.95 -8.28 -11.19
CA GLU A 125 11.57 -8.97 -12.43
C GLU A 125 10.33 -9.85 -12.24
N LEU A 126 10.30 -10.65 -11.17
CA LEU A 126 9.14 -11.48 -10.83
C LEU A 126 7.89 -10.65 -10.60
N LEU A 127 7.99 -9.60 -9.79
CA LEU A 127 6.83 -8.76 -9.46
C LEU A 127 6.33 -7.97 -10.68
N VAL A 128 7.23 -7.51 -11.55
CA VAL A 128 6.83 -6.84 -12.81
C VAL A 128 6.11 -7.83 -13.73
N ALA A 129 6.58 -9.07 -13.83
CA ALA A 129 5.90 -10.12 -14.59
C ALA A 129 4.50 -10.43 -14.01
N ASP A 130 4.31 -10.26 -12.71
CA ASP A 130 3.04 -10.43 -12.02
C ASP A 130 2.12 -9.18 -12.06
N GLY A 131 2.57 -8.07 -12.69
CA GLY A 131 1.75 -6.87 -12.89
C GLY A 131 2.13 -5.67 -12.01
N LEU A 132 3.30 -5.67 -11.38
CA LEU A 132 3.79 -4.51 -10.65
C LEU A 132 3.89 -3.29 -11.57
N ARG A 133 3.25 -2.19 -11.18
CA ARG A 133 3.28 -0.91 -11.87
C ARG A 133 4.18 0.11 -11.15
N ARG A 134 4.12 0.14 -9.82
CA ARG A 134 4.89 1.06 -8.97
C ARG A 134 5.52 0.29 -7.83
N TRP A 135 6.74 0.67 -7.47
CA TRP A 135 7.47 0.11 -6.34
C TRP A 135 7.78 1.20 -5.32
N VAL A 136 7.45 0.92 -4.05
CA VAL A 136 7.85 1.72 -2.90
C VAL A 136 8.99 0.96 -2.20
N PRO A 137 10.25 1.45 -2.28
CA PRO A 137 11.39 0.81 -1.61
C PRO A 137 11.19 0.71 -0.10
N GLY A 138 11.75 -0.34 0.48
CA GLY A 138 11.77 -0.53 1.93
C GLY A 138 12.50 0.61 2.64
N VAL A 139 12.04 0.94 3.85
CA VAL A 139 12.55 2.08 4.64
C VAL A 139 14.04 2.00 4.99
N GLU A 140 14.64 0.83 4.86
CA GLU A 140 16.07 0.60 5.13
C GLU A 140 16.94 0.78 3.87
N GLN A 141 16.35 0.94 2.69
CA GLN A 141 17.07 1.07 1.43
C GLN A 141 17.51 2.52 1.20
N GLY A 142 18.81 2.72 1.11
CA GLY A 142 19.37 4.00 0.68
C GLY A 142 19.14 4.24 -0.82
N LEU A 143 19.11 5.51 -1.24
CA LEU A 143 18.87 5.89 -2.65
C LEU A 143 19.89 5.24 -3.61
N GLN A 144 21.15 5.11 -3.19
CA GLN A 144 22.17 4.44 -4.02
C GLN A 144 21.82 2.97 -4.27
N GLN A 145 21.32 2.26 -3.27
CA GLN A 145 20.89 0.86 -3.42
C GLN A 145 19.69 0.73 -4.37
N VAL A 146 18.77 1.69 -4.32
CA VAL A 146 17.62 1.76 -5.24
C VAL A 146 18.13 1.98 -6.67
N ASP A 147 19.04 2.95 -6.88
CA ASP A 147 19.63 3.25 -8.19
C ASP A 147 20.39 2.05 -8.76
N ASP A 148 21.22 1.39 -7.94
CA ASP A 148 21.99 0.20 -8.35
C ASP A 148 21.06 -0.96 -8.76
N LEU A 149 19.97 -1.16 -8.03
CA LEU A 149 18.96 -2.18 -8.33
C LEU A 149 18.26 -1.88 -9.66
N LEU A 150 17.84 -0.62 -9.86
CA LEU A 150 17.17 -0.20 -11.09
C LEU A 150 18.11 -0.27 -12.30
N ALA A 151 19.39 0.12 -12.13
CA ALA A 151 20.41 -0.02 -13.17
C ALA A 151 20.62 -1.49 -13.55
N ALA A 152 20.73 -2.39 -12.57
CA ALA A 152 20.87 -3.82 -12.81
C ALA A 152 19.66 -4.41 -13.55
N TYR A 153 18.44 -3.93 -13.23
CA TYR A 153 17.21 -4.31 -13.92
C TYR A 153 17.16 -3.79 -15.37
N ALA A 154 17.49 -2.51 -15.57
CA ALA A 154 17.51 -1.88 -16.89
C ALA A 154 18.55 -2.49 -17.83
N CYS A 155 19.72 -2.90 -17.32
CA CYS A 155 20.78 -3.55 -18.11
C CYS A 155 20.32 -4.88 -18.75
N GLN A 156 19.22 -5.47 -18.29
CA GLN A 156 18.62 -6.67 -18.88
C GLN A 156 17.61 -6.34 -19.98
N GLY A 157 17.44 -5.07 -20.34
CA GLY A 157 16.53 -4.61 -21.40
C GLY A 157 15.09 -4.39 -20.94
N HIS A 158 14.83 -4.38 -19.63
CA HIS A 158 13.51 -4.17 -19.08
C HIS A 158 13.16 -2.69 -18.94
N ALA A 159 11.89 -2.35 -19.18
CA ALA A 159 11.35 -1.02 -18.87
C ALA A 159 11.20 -0.85 -17.35
N LEU A 160 11.66 0.29 -16.84
CA LEU A 160 11.58 0.57 -15.40
C LEU A 160 10.13 0.78 -14.94
N PRO A 161 9.73 0.23 -13.78
CA PRO A 161 8.46 0.60 -13.15
C PRO A 161 8.51 2.02 -12.58
N GLU A 162 7.36 2.57 -12.21
CA GLU A 162 7.34 3.79 -11.40
C GLU A 162 8.00 3.50 -10.03
N VAL A 163 8.76 4.47 -9.51
CA VAL A 163 9.37 4.36 -8.18
C VAL A 163 8.88 5.51 -7.31
N GLU A 164 8.47 5.19 -6.10
CA GLU A 164 7.98 6.14 -5.11
C GLU A 164 8.77 5.97 -3.81
N VAL A 165 9.40 7.04 -3.31
CA VAL A 165 10.21 7.00 -2.10
C VAL A 165 9.51 7.69 -0.94
N ILE A 166 9.61 7.13 0.25
CA ILE A 166 9.13 7.76 1.48
C ILE A 166 10.09 8.90 1.82
N ALA A 167 9.67 10.13 1.57
CA ALA A 167 10.51 11.31 1.74
C ALA A 167 10.36 11.99 3.11
N TRP A 168 9.21 11.83 3.77
CA TRP A 168 8.91 12.47 5.04
C TRP A 168 7.89 11.67 5.84
N GLY A 169 8.05 11.68 7.17
CA GLY A 169 7.15 11.01 8.10
C GLY A 169 7.87 10.08 9.07
N ARG A 170 7.09 9.34 9.84
CA ARG A 170 7.64 8.30 10.71
C ARG A 170 7.68 6.98 9.94
N LEU A 171 8.85 6.37 9.91
CA LEU A 171 9.07 5.10 9.23
C LEU A 171 8.68 3.94 10.14
N PRO A 172 7.95 2.93 9.63
CA PRO A 172 7.72 1.70 10.38
C PRO A 172 9.03 0.92 10.51
N LEU A 173 9.37 0.49 11.74
CA LEU A 173 10.58 -0.31 11.98
C LEU A 173 10.31 -1.80 11.82
N SER A 174 9.13 -2.26 12.21
CA SER A 174 8.73 -3.66 12.10
C SER A 174 7.22 -3.80 12.24
N TYR A 175 6.70 -4.92 11.71
CA TYR A 175 5.34 -5.39 11.94
C TYR A 175 5.39 -6.64 12.82
N SER A 176 4.44 -6.77 13.75
CA SER A 176 4.37 -7.91 14.65
C SER A 176 3.04 -8.63 14.50
N ALA A 177 3.10 -9.91 14.18
CA ALA A 177 1.94 -10.80 14.20
C ALA A 177 1.36 -10.96 15.62
N ARG A 178 2.18 -10.72 16.66
CA ARG A 178 1.78 -10.80 18.06
C ARG A 178 1.70 -9.40 18.66
N CYS A 179 0.53 -8.77 18.57
CA CYS A 179 0.31 -7.46 19.16
C CYS A 179 0.06 -7.58 20.66
N PHE A 180 1.05 -7.24 21.48
CA PHE A 180 0.92 -7.26 22.93
C PHE A 180 -0.10 -6.23 23.43
N THR A 181 -0.24 -5.10 22.76
CA THR A 181 -1.24 -4.09 23.11
C THR A 181 -2.66 -4.63 22.91
N ALA A 182 -2.96 -5.21 21.75
CA ALA A 182 -4.27 -5.84 21.51
C ALA A 182 -4.55 -6.95 22.49
N ARG A 183 -3.54 -7.74 22.86
CA ARG A 183 -3.66 -8.82 23.85
C ARG A 183 -3.90 -8.28 25.26
N ALA A 184 -3.27 -7.17 25.64
CA ALA A 184 -3.45 -6.57 26.96
C ALA A 184 -4.83 -5.96 27.15
N PHE A 185 -5.45 -5.46 26.08
CA PHE A 185 -6.78 -4.86 26.10
C PHE A 185 -7.91 -5.79 25.63
N ASP A 186 -7.57 -7.05 25.35
CA ASP A 186 -8.50 -8.09 24.89
C ASP A 186 -9.32 -7.68 23.65
N VAL A 187 -8.66 -7.08 22.66
CA VAL A 187 -9.24 -6.61 21.40
C VAL A 187 -8.62 -7.33 20.20
#